data_452cee5ef3868a4f5a85174b56d8af06
#
_entry.id   452cee5ef3868a4f5a85174b56d8af06
#
_cell.length_a   1.000
_cell.length_b   1.000
_cell.length_c   1.000
_cell.angle_alpha   90.00
_cell.angle_beta   90.00
_cell.angle_gamma   90.00
#
_symmetry.space_group_name_H-M   'P 1'
#
loop_
_entity.id
_entity.type
_entity.pdbx_description
1 polymer ?
#
loop_
_entity_poly.entity_id
_entity_poly.type
_entity_poly.pdbx_seq_one_letter_code
_entity_poly.pdbx_strand_id
1 'polypeptide(L)'
;MAGPSGNGPSRRLSIRHRTGYRYADVVEASFNEVRMTPLSGDGQFLISHSLEVHPQPSVQTYRDYWGAWVEAFDVHVPHRILEVVATSTVDTATVPMAYLGGTWADLRSEAARDRWAEFLVPTEYVDSAREDASRAVIAESMLMADSPRSAARMAVEATRERMSYVPGSTNVLTTAAQAWAA
;
A
#
# COMPACT_ATOMS: atom_id res chain seq x y z
N MET A 1 3.82 0.57 -28.60
CA MET A 1 3.87 0.84 -27.15
C MET A 1 5.27 1.36 -26.84
N ALA A 2 5.40 2.61 -26.41
CA ALA A 2 6.68 3.21 -26.06
C ALA A 2 7.08 2.73 -24.66
N GLY A 3 8.29 2.17 -24.53
CA GLY A 3 8.89 1.83 -23.24
C GLY A 3 9.22 3.10 -22.43
N PRO A 4 9.63 2.97 -21.16
CA PRO A 4 9.92 4.09 -20.29
C PRO A 4 11.04 4.97 -20.88
N SER A 5 10.71 6.21 -21.23
CA SER A 5 11.66 7.21 -21.77
C SER A 5 12.41 7.93 -20.64
N GLY A 6 12.96 7.17 -19.68
CA GLY A 6 13.82 7.71 -18.62
C GLY A 6 15.29 7.56 -19.00
N ASN A 7 16.08 8.64 -18.92
CA ASN A 7 17.52 8.65 -19.19
C ASN A 7 18.40 8.02 -18.08
N GLY A 8 17.80 7.31 -17.12
CA GLY A 8 18.50 6.65 -16.03
C GLY A 8 18.68 5.13 -16.28
N PRO A 9 19.55 4.46 -15.51
CA PRO A 9 19.74 3.02 -15.64
C PRO A 9 18.40 2.30 -15.41
N SER A 10 17.98 1.48 -16.36
CA SER A 10 16.81 0.62 -16.23
C SER A 10 17.23 -0.71 -15.62
N ARG A 11 16.35 -1.30 -14.82
CA ARG A 11 16.55 -2.62 -14.21
C ARG A 11 15.34 -3.49 -14.50
N ARG A 12 15.59 -4.71 -14.96
CA ARG A 12 14.57 -5.74 -15.03
C ARG A 12 14.54 -6.53 -13.73
N LEU A 13 13.36 -6.62 -13.14
CA LEU A 13 13.13 -7.37 -11.89
C LEU A 13 12.13 -8.48 -12.18
N SER A 14 12.44 -9.68 -11.68
CA SER A 14 11.50 -10.78 -11.58
C SER A 14 11.06 -10.89 -10.12
N ILE A 15 9.76 -10.87 -9.90
CA ILE A 15 9.14 -10.89 -8.58
C ILE A 15 8.30 -12.16 -8.50
N ARG A 16 8.51 -12.95 -7.45
CA ARG A 16 7.65 -14.08 -7.11
C ARG A 16 7.16 -13.92 -5.68
N HIS A 17 5.85 -13.71 -5.54
CA HIS A 17 5.20 -13.57 -4.24
C HIS A 17 4.34 -14.81 -3.98
N ARG A 18 4.61 -15.51 -2.90
CA ARG A 18 3.86 -16.69 -2.49
C ARG A 18 3.19 -16.43 -1.14
N THR A 19 1.87 -16.59 -1.10
CA THR A 19 1.07 -16.55 0.12
C THR A 19 0.39 -17.91 0.30
N GLY A 20 0.48 -18.47 1.48
CA GLY A 20 -0.10 -19.77 1.78
C GLY A 20 -0.85 -19.78 3.10
N TYR A 21 -2.00 -20.41 3.11
CA TYR A 21 -2.83 -20.63 4.28
C TYR A 21 -2.97 -22.11 4.53
N ARG A 22 -2.79 -22.52 5.78
CA ARG A 22 -3.04 -23.87 6.24
C ARG A 22 -4.12 -23.84 7.32
N TYR A 23 -5.24 -24.45 7.05
CA TYR A 23 -6.39 -24.46 7.93
C TYR A 23 -6.35 -25.67 8.86
N ALA A 24 -6.79 -25.49 10.10
CA ALA A 24 -6.90 -26.58 11.09
C ALA A 24 -7.95 -27.61 10.65
N ASP A 25 -9.07 -27.14 10.09
CA ASP A 25 -10.14 -27.95 9.56
C ASP A 25 -10.35 -27.77 8.07
N VAL A 26 -11.21 -28.59 7.46
CA VAL A 26 -11.58 -28.46 6.05
C VAL A 26 -12.41 -27.21 5.87
N VAL A 27 -12.00 -26.37 4.91
CA VAL A 27 -12.75 -25.20 4.44
C VAL A 27 -13.55 -25.64 3.23
N GLU A 28 -14.87 -25.53 3.29
CA GLU A 28 -15.79 -25.93 2.23
C GLU A 28 -15.77 -24.97 1.04
N ALA A 29 -15.63 -23.66 1.32
CA ALA A 29 -15.49 -22.62 0.31
C ALA A 29 -14.67 -21.44 0.85
N SER A 30 -13.91 -20.79 -0.03
CA SER A 30 -13.24 -19.53 0.28
C SER A 30 -13.42 -18.52 -0.84
N PHE A 31 -13.62 -17.26 -0.46
CA PHE A 31 -13.84 -16.13 -1.36
C PHE A 31 -12.64 -15.18 -1.19
N ASN A 32 -11.97 -14.87 -2.29
CA ASN A 32 -10.67 -14.24 -2.21
C ASN A 32 -10.51 -13.12 -3.24
N GLU A 33 -9.79 -12.09 -2.85
CA GLU A 33 -9.30 -11.04 -3.75
C GLU A 33 -7.81 -10.80 -3.50
N VAL A 34 -7.05 -10.68 -4.57
CA VAL A 34 -5.64 -10.31 -4.50
C VAL A 34 -5.36 -9.08 -5.35
N ARG A 35 -4.43 -8.25 -4.90
CA ARG A 35 -3.94 -7.04 -5.56
C ARG A 35 -2.43 -7.14 -5.70
N MET A 36 -2.01 -8.09 -6.55
CA MET A 36 -0.60 -8.44 -6.71
C MET A 36 -0.04 -8.08 -8.09
N THR A 37 -0.89 -7.61 -9.01
CA THR A 37 -0.48 -7.17 -10.35
C THR A 37 0.20 -5.80 -10.27
N PRO A 38 1.50 -5.68 -10.60
CA PRO A 38 2.18 -4.39 -10.60
C PRO A 38 1.55 -3.42 -11.61
N LEU A 39 1.41 -2.17 -11.24
CA LEU A 39 0.94 -1.13 -12.15
C LEU A 39 2.10 -0.65 -13.05
N SER A 40 1.77 -0.25 -14.28
CA SER A 40 2.68 0.49 -15.14
C SER A 40 2.47 1.99 -14.94
N GLY A 41 3.55 2.76 -14.83
CA GLY A 41 3.55 4.21 -14.63
C GLY A 41 4.79 4.64 -13.84
N ASP A 42 5.08 5.94 -13.83
CA ASP A 42 6.14 6.55 -13.01
C ASP A 42 7.50 5.82 -13.06
N GLY A 43 7.93 5.46 -14.28
CA GLY A 43 9.20 4.77 -14.50
C GLY A 43 9.17 3.26 -14.28
N GLN A 44 8.00 2.67 -14.07
CA GLN A 44 7.80 1.23 -14.02
C GLN A 44 6.96 0.75 -15.20
N PHE A 45 7.34 -0.36 -15.80
CA PHE A 45 6.58 -0.99 -16.87
C PHE A 45 6.42 -2.50 -16.59
N LEU A 46 5.17 -2.96 -16.53
CA LEU A 46 4.84 -4.38 -16.39
C LEU A 46 5.04 -5.10 -17.71
N ILE A 47 5.94 -6.06 -17.74
CA ILE A 47 6.21 -6.93 -18.90
C ILE A 47 5.27 -8.12 -18.92
N SER A 48 5.16 -8.80 -17.75
CA SER A 48 4.30 -9.97 -17.60
C SER A 48 3.82 -10.10 -16.17
N HIS A 49 2.63 -10.69 -16.02
CA HIS A 49 2.09 -11.10 -14.73
C HIS A 49 1.33 -12.41 -14.90
N SER A 50 1.40 -13.27 -13.90
CA SER A 50 0.59 -14.48 -13.79
C SER A 50 0.22 -14.74 -12.34
N LEU A 51 -0.99 -15.23 -12.12
CA LEU A 51 -1.48 -15.70 -10.82
C LEU A 51 -1.76 -17.19 -10.91
N GLU A 52 -1.16 -17.96 -10.02
CA GLU A 52 -1.41 -19.39 -9.82
C GLU A 52 -2.07 -19.57 -8.45
N VAL A 53 -3.17 -20.30 -8.42
CA VAL A 53 -3.92 -20.58 -7.19
C VAL A 53 -4.12 -22.08 -7.04
N HIS A 54 -3.91 -22.59 -5.84
CA HIS A 54 -4.19 -23.99 -5.52
C HIS A 54 -5.05 -24.08 -4.24
N PRO A 55 -6.21 -24.78 -4.27
CA PRO A 55 -6.83 -25.45 -5.43
C PRO A 55 -7.18 -24.46 -6.53
N GLN A 56 -7.14 -24.91 -7.79
CA GLN A 56 -7.30 -24.04 -8.95
C GLN A 56 -8.76 -23.57 -9.13
N PRO A 57 -9.04 -22.27 -9.07
CA PRO A 57 -10.35 -21.69 -9.32
C PRO A 57 -10.43 -21.06 -10.72
N SER A 58 -11.59 -20.54 -11.06
CA SER A 58 -11.71 -19.51 -12.08
C SER A 58 -11.34 -18.16 -11.48
N VAL A 59 -10.53 -17.37 -12.19
CA VAL A 59 -10.09 -16.04 -11.77
C VAL A 59 -10.78 -14.98 -12.61
N GLN A 60 -11.37 -13.98 -11.97
CA GLN A 60 -11.91 -12.79 -12.62
C GLN A 60 -11.01 -11.59 -12.31
N THR A 61 -10.77 -10.74 -13.31
CA THR A 61 -9.88 -9.58 -13.15
C THR A 61 -10.67 -8.30 -13.43
N TYR A 62 -10.53 -7.31 -12.53
CA TYR A 62 -11.12 -5.99 -12.69
C TYR A 62 -10.22 -4.89 -12.09
N ARG A 63 -10.58 -3.63 -12.31
CA ARG A 63 -9.96 -2.50 -11.62
C ARG A 63 -10.85 -2.01 -10.51
N ASP A 64 -10.26 -1.82 -9.33
CA ASP A 64 -10.96 -1.21 -8.22
C ASP A 64 -11.00 0.33 -8.32
N TYR A 65 -11.70 0.94 -7.37
CA TYR A 65 -11.82 2.40 -7.26
C TYR A 65 -10.45 3.12 -7.21
N TRP A 66 -9.45 2.50 -6.59
CA TRP A 66 -8.11 3.05 -6.45
C TRP A 66 -7.21 2.81 -7.67
N GLY A 67 -7.73 2.14 -8.68
CA GLY A 67 -7.02 1.82 -9.91
C GLY A 67 -6.10 0.62 -9.80
N ALA A 68 -6.14 -0.15 -8.70
CA ALA A 68 -5.41 -1.40 -8.60
C ALA A 68 -6.09 -2.49 -9.42
N TRP A 69 -5.30 -3.38 -10.02
CA TRP A 69 -5.81 -4.61 -10.59
C TRP A 69 -6.17 -5.58 -9.47
N VAL A 70 -7.41 -6.03 -9.47
CA VAL A 70 -7.93 -7.04 -8.55
C VAL A 70 -8.14 -8.33 -9.31
N GLU A 71 -7.63 -9.42 -8.77
CA GLU A 71 -7.88 -10.77 -9.23
C GLU A 71 -8.73 -11.45 -8.16
N ALA A 72 -10.02 -11.65 -8.46
CA ALA A 72 -11.00 -12.25 -7.58
C ALA A 72 -11.23 -13.72 -7.96
N PHE A 73 -11.28 -14.59 -6.97
CA PHE A 73 -11.52 -16.01 -7.20
C PHE A 73 -12.16 -16.68 -5.98
N ASP A 74 -13.01 -17.68 -6.29
CA ASP A 74 -13.70 -18.48 -5.29
C ASP A 74 -13.26 -19.94 -5.42
N VAL A 75 -12.88 -20.55 -4.31
CA VAL A 75 -12.54 -21.98 -4.22
C VAL A 75 -13.72 -22.71 -3.58
N HIS A 76 -14.43 -23.51 -4.38
CA HIS A 76 -15.61 -24.28 -3.92
C HIS A 76 -15.32 -25.76 -3.68
N VAL A 77 -14.08 -26.20 -3.81
CA VAL A 77 -13.68 -27.55 -3.44
C VAL A 77 -13.22 -27.60 -2.00
N PRO A 78 -13.61 -28.60 -1.17
CA PRO A 78 -13.14 -28.74 0.19
C PRO A 78 -11.62 -28.81 0.22
N HIS A 79 -11.00 -27.96 1.04
CA HIS A 79 -9.54 -27.86 1.12
C HIS A 79 -9.03 -27.53 2.52
N ARG A 80 -7.77 -27.90 2.80
CA ARG A 80 -7.04 -27.54 4.02
C ARG A 80 -5.85 -26.63 3.75
N ILE A 81 -5.56 -26.39 2.49
CA ILE A 81 -4.46 -25.53 2.05
C ILE A 81 -4.98 -24.64 0.94
N LEU A 82 -4.72 -23.35 1.05
CA LEU A 82 -4.87 -22.41 -0.04
C LEU A 82 -3.48 -21.79 -0.31
N GLU A 83 -3.01 -21.93 -1.54
CA GLU A 83 -1.75 -21.31 -1.97
C GLU A 83 -2.00 -20.38 -3.14
N VAL A 84 -1.45 -19.18 -3.07
CA VAL A 84 -1.51 -18.15 -4.09
C VAL A 84 -0.09 -17.75 -4.45
N VAL A 85 0.26 -17.85 -5.73
CA VAL A 85 1.59 -17.46 -6.23
C VAL A 85 1.42 -16.46 -7.36
N ALA A 86 1.86 -15.23 -7.13
CA ALA A 86 1.95 -14.19 -8.15
C ALA A 86 3.38 -14.11 -8.68
N THR A 87 3.54 -14.18 -9.99
CA THR A 87 4.83 -14.01 -10.66
C THR A 87 4.75 -12.85 -11.63
N SER A 88 5.67 -11.89 -11.50
CA SER A 88 5.69 -10.68 -12.33
C SER A 88 7.09 -10.38 -12.82
N THR A 89 7.18 -9.84 -14.03
CA THR A 89 8.41 -9.23 -14.57
C THR A 89 8.12 -7.77 -14.84
N VAL A 90 8.95 -6.89 -14.28
CA VAL A 90 8.83 -5.44 -14.45
C VAL A 90 10.16 -4.84 -14.90
N ASP A 91 10.09 -3.86 -15.77
CA ASP A 91 11.20 -2.95 -16.05
C ASP A 91 11.02 -1.68 -15.22
N THR A 92 12.05 -1.26 -14.51
CA THR A 92 12.06 -0.01 -13.75
C THR A 92 13.16 0.90 -14.29
N ALA A 93 12.88 2.19 -14.37
CA ALA A 93 13.86 3.22 -14.70
C ALA A 93 13.87 4.27 -13.58
N THR A 94 15.05 4.84 -13.34
CA THR A 94 15.12 6.00 -12.44
C THR A 94 14.47 7.19 -13.13
N VAL A 95 13.31 7.59 -12.65
CA VAL A 95 12.67 8.83 -13.06
C VAL A 95 13.15 9.92 -12.11
N PRO A 96 13.74 11.01 -12.61
CA PRO A 96 14.01 12.16 -11.77
C PRO A 96 12.69 12.60 -11.14
N MET A 97 12.62 12.57 -9.83
CA MET A 97 11.44 13.05 -9.12
C MET A 97 11.35 14.56 -9.37
N ALA A 98 10.49 14.96 -10.30
CA ALA A 98 10.20 16.37 -10.49
C ALA A 98 9.68 16.91 -9.15
N TYR A 99 10.43 17.83 -8.57
CA TYR A 99 9.99 18.51 -7.36
C TYR A 99 8.84 19.44 -7.73
N LEU A 100 7.66 18.96 -7.65
CA LEU A 100 6.46 19.80 -7.64
C LEU A 100 6.36 20.38 -6.23
N GLY A 101 6.97 21.55 -6.02
CA GLY A 101 6.91 22.25 -4.75
C GLY A 101 5.44 22.53 -4.40
N GLY A 102 4.99 22.02 -3.25
CA GLY A 102 3.69 22.36 -2.67
C GLY A 102 3.90 23.25 -1.46
N THR A 103 3.04 24.22 -1.29
CA THR A 103 3.01 25.10 -0.12
C THR A 103 1.94 24.66 0.88
N TRP A 104 2.00 25.17 2.09
CA TRP A 104 0.92 24.99 3.07
C TRP A 104 -0.42 25.58 2.58
N ALA A 105 -0.37 26.64 1.77
CA ALA A 105 -1.58 27.23 1.16
C ALA A 105 -2.22 26.26 0.16
N ASP A 106 -1.42 25.57 -0.66
CA ASP A 106 -1.92 24.57 -1.60
C ASP A 106 -2.65 23.41 -0.87
N LEU A 107 -2.08 22.92 0.24
CA LEU A 107 -2.70 21.85 1.03
C LEU A 107 -3.97 22.29 1.76
N ARG A 108 -4.11 23.59 2.07
CA ARG A 108 -5.31 24.13 2.71
C ARG A 108 -6.40 24.53 1.73
N SER A 109 -6.12 24.44 0.44
CA SER A 109 -7.10 24.79 -0.60
C SER A 109 -8.31 23.86 -0.56
N GLU A 110 -9.46 24.35 -1.02
CA GLU A 110 -10.68 23.56 -1.18
C GLU A 110 -10.43 22.39 -2.15
N ALA A 111 -9.78 22.64 -3.27
CA ALA A 111 -9.43 21.62 -4.25
C ALA A 111 -8.59 20.46 -3.66
N ALA A 112 -7.65 20.76 -2.75
CA ALA A 112 -6.88 19.71 -2.07
C ALA A 112 -7.76 18.92 -1.09
N ARG A 113 -8.66 19.59 -0.36
CA ARG A 113 -9.59 18.92 0.57
C ARG A 113 -10.56 18.01 -0.16
N ASP A 114 -11.12 18.46 -1.27
CA ASP A 114 -12.05 17.66 -2.08
C ASP A 114 -11.34 16.45 -2.69
N ARG A 115 -10.16 16.68 -3.28
CA ARG A 115 -9.39 15.61 -3.92
C ARG A 115 -8.93 14.51 -2.96
N TRP A 116 -8.64 14.87 -1.72
CA TRP A 116 -8.05 13.97 -0.73
C TRP A 116 -8.96 13.72 0.48
N ALA A 117 -10.26 14.04 0.33
CA ALA A 117 -11.25 13.96 1.41
C ALA A 117 -11.21 12.62 2.17
N GLU A 118 -11.10 11.50 1.44
CA GLU A 118 -11.08 10.14 2.01
C GLU A 118 -9.87 9.86 2.89
N PHE A 119 -8.74 10.56 2.64
CA PHE A 119 -7.53 10.43 3.45
C PHE A 119 -7.44 11.42 4.61
N LEU A 120 -8.30 12.45 4.62
CA LEU A 120 -8.26 13.52 5.60
C LEU A 120 -9.24 13.32 6.76
N VAL A 121 -10.20 12.40 6.60
CA VAL A 121 -11.19 12.09 7.63
C VAL A 121 -10.64 11.03 8.58
N PRO A 122 -10.64 11.25 9.91
CA PRO A 122 -10.33 10.22 10.88
C PRO A 122 -11.25 9.01 10.72
N THR A 123 -10.71 7.83 10.94
CA THR A 123 -11.46 6.56 10.90
C THR A 123 -11.33 5.85 12.22
N GLU A 124 -12.08 4.76 12.40
CA GLU A 124 -11.95 3.89 13.56
C GLU A 124 -10.51 3.39 13.78
N TYR A 125 -9.75 3.18 12.70
CA TYR A 125 -8.38 2.68 12.75
C TYR A 125 -7.31 3.77 12.75
N VAL A 126 -7.63 4.94 12.21
CA VAL A 126 -6.72 6.10 12.11
C VAL A 126 -7.38 7.29 12.79
N ASP A 127 -7.09 7.42 14.07
CA ASP A 127 -7.59 8.49 14.93
C ASP A 127 -6.80 9.80 14.77
N SER A 128 -7.28 10.87 15.40
CA SER A 128 -6.55 12.13 15.44
C SER A 128 -5.29 12.00 16.31
N ALA A 129 -4.16 12.48 15.79
CA ALA A 129 -2.91 12.56 16.58
C ALA A 129 -3.04 13.41 17.86
N ARG A 130 -4.06 14.27 17.94
CA ARG A 130 -4.29 15.15 19.11
C ARG A 130 -4.81 14.42 20.35
N GLU A 131 -5.28 13.19 20.19
CA GLU A 131 -5.78 12.40 21.32
C GLU A 131 -4.68 11.81 22.19
N ASP A 132 -3.44 11.81 21.71
CA ASP A 132 -2.24 11.39 22.45
C ASP A 132 -1.24 12.54 22.55
N ALA A 133 -0.78 12.84 23.77
CA ALA A 133 0.08 14.00 24.03
C ALA A 133 1.41 13.93 23.25
N SER A 134 1.99 12.74 23.10
CA SER A 134 3.27 12.57 22.39
C SER A 134 3.09 12.78 20.89
N ARG A 135 2.01 12.27 20.32
CA ARG A 135 1.66 12.47 18.89
C ARG A 135 1.26 13.92 18.62
N ALA A 136 0.56 14.58 19.55
CA ALA A 136 0.19 15.98 19.44
C ALA A 136 1.41 16.90 19.33
N VAL A 137 2.42 16.72 20.18
CA VAL A 137 3.68 17.50 20.13
C VAL A 137 4.38 17.32 18.78
N ILE A 138 4.47 16.10 18.27
CA ILE A 138 5.04 15.81 16.96
C ILE A 138 4.23 16.52 15.85
N ALA A 139 2.90 16.40 15.88
CA ALA A 139 2.03 17.04 14.90
C ALA A 139 2.14 18.56 14.91
N GLU A 140 2.23 19.19 16.07
CA GLU A 140 2.45 20.63 16.22
C GLU A 140 3.80 21.06 15.63
N SER A 141 4.87 20.32 15.91
CA SER A 141 6.20 20.60 15.33
C SER A 141 6.20 20.49 13.80
N MET A 142 5.45 19.53 13.24
CA MET A 142 5.29 19.39 11.78
C MET A 142 4.57 20.57 11.15
N LEU A 143 3.58 21.16 11.84
CA LEU A 143 2.87 22.35 11.36
C LEU A 143 3.75 23.59 11.29
N MET A 144 4.87 23.61 12.03
CA MET A 144 5.87 24.67 12.01
C MET A 144 6.98 24.44 10.97
N ALA A 145 6.96 23.33 10.25
CA ALA A 145 7.94 23.06 9.21
C ALA A 145 7.81 24.03 8.03
N ASP A 146 8.95 24.36 7.42
CA ASP A 146 9.03 25.32 6.30
C ASP A 146 8.18 24.90 5.09
N SER A 147 7.91 23.62 4.94
CA SER A 147 7.12 23.09 3.84
C SER A 147 6.39 21.80 4.22
N PRO A 148 5.29 21.44 3.54
CA PRO A 148 4.62 20.15 3.70
C PRO A 148 5.55 18.95 3.51
N ARG A 149 6.52 19.06 2.61
CA ARG A 149 7.52 18.02 2.39
C ARG A 149 8.43 17.82 3.61
N SER A 150 8.87 18.91 4.23
CA SER A 150 9.65 18.84 5.47
C SER A 150 8.84 18.22 6.58
N ALA A 151 7.56 18.60 6.72
CA ALA A 151 6.65 17.99 7.69
C ALA A 151 6.48 16.48 7.45
N ALA A 152 6.27 16.04 6.21
CA ALA A 152 6.18 14.62 5.88
C ALA A 152 7.46 13.84 6.23
N ARG A 153 8.63 14.44 6.01
CA ARG A 153 9.91 13.84 6.42
C ARG A 153 10.00 13.71 7.94
N MET A 154 9.65 14.75 8.68
CA MET A 154 9.60 14.71 10.13
C MET A 154 8.67 13.61 10.64
N ALA A 155 7.51 13.41 10.00
CA ALA A 155 6.59 12.33 10.34
C ALA A 155 7.24 10.94 10.20
N VAL A 156 7.93 10.71 9.08
CA VAL A 156 8.63 9.44 8.83
C VAL A 156 9.75 9.22 9.85
N GLU A 157 10.55 10.24 10.13
CA GLU A 157 11.66 10.18 11.10
C GLU A 157 11.12 9.88 12.50
N ALA A 158 10.13 10.63 12.99
CA ALA A 158 9.51 10.42 14.29
C ALA A 158 8.90 9.01 14.44
N THR A 159 8.25 8.51 13.39
CA THR A 159 7.71 7.16 13.39
C THR A 159 8.82 6.11 13.50
N ARG A 160 9.92 6.27 12.77
CA ARG A 160 11.05 5.34 12.80
C ARG A 160 11.84 5.38 14.12
N GLU A 161 11.89 6.52 14.78
CA GLU A 161 12.52 6.64 16.08
C GLU A 161 11.69 6.00 17.20
N ARG A 162 10.38 6.09 17.08
CA ARG A 162 9.44 5.59 18.10
C ARG A 162 9.04 4.13 17.93
N MET A 163 8.93 3.66 16.69
CA MET A 163 8.37 2.35 16.34
C MET A 163 9.41 1.44 15.71
N SER A 164 9.42 0.18 16.13
CA SER A 164 10.18 -0.90 15.51
C SER A 164 9.24 -1.91 14.86
N TYR A 165 9.58 -2.36 13.65
CA TYR A 165 8.78 -3.39 13.01
C TYR A 165 8.98 -4.75 13.69
N VAL A 166 7.91 -5.29 14.28
CA VAL A 166 7.89 -6.62 14.90
C VAL A 166 6.84 -7.47 14.18
N PRO A 167 7.23 -8.54 13.46
CA PRO A 167 6.28 -9.41 12.79
C PRO A 167 5.24 -9.98 13.76
N GLY A 168 3.95 -9.86 13.41
CA GLY A 168 2.84 -10.40 14.19
C GLY A 168 2.42 -9.56 15.42
N SER A 169 3.04 -8.40 15.68
CA SER A 169 2.64 -7.50 16.77
C SER A 169 1.30 -6.80 16.52
N THR A 170 0.91 -6.67 15.26
CA THR A 170 -0.35 -6.03 14.85
C THR A 170 -1.18 -6.96 13.97
N ASN A 171 -2.47 -6.68 13.89
CA ASN A 171 -3.43 -7.37 13.03
C ASN A 171 -4.37 -6.36 12.36
N VAL A 172 -5.33 -6.84 11.57
CA VAL A 172 -6.25 -5.98 10.80
C VAL A 172 -7.20 -5.12 11.66
N LEU A 173 -7.28 -5.38 12.94
CA LEU A 173 -8.11 -4.62 13.90
C LEU A 173 -7.27 -3.66 14.75
N THR A 174 -5.94 -3.68 14.62
CA THR A 174 -5.06 -2.82 15.40
C THR A 174 -5.18 -1.37 14.94
N THR A 175 -5.52 -0.46 15.86
CA THR A 175 -5.61 0.97 15.56
C THR A 175 -4.24 1.63 15.57
N ALA A 176 -4.14 2.82 14.97
CA ALA A 176 -2.92 3.62 14.98
C ALA A 176 -2.48 3.96 16.41
N ALA A 177 -3.42 4.26 17.31
CA ALA A 177 -3.14 4.51 18.72
C ALA A 177 -2.55 3.29 19.42
N GLN A 178 -3.11 2.12 19.21
CA GLN A 178 -2.60 0.87 19.78
C GLN A 178 -1.20 0.54 19.25
N ALA A 179 -0.98 0.70 17.94
CA ALA A 179 0.34 0.47 17.34
C ALA A 179 1.39 1.47 17.85
N TRP A 180 0.98 2.71 18.15
CA TRP A 180 1.87 3.73 18.70
C TRP A 180 2.24 3.48 20.17
N ALA A 181 1.34 2.88 20.94
CA ALA A 181 1.55 2.59 22.37
C ALA A 181 2.34 1.30 22.64
N ALA A 182 2.44 0.41 21.65
CA ALA A 182 3.15 -0.88 21.74
C ALA A 182 4.66 -0.73 21.61
#